data_3ec5f939c783431583ce90e19a167ae6
#
_entry.id   3ec5f939c783431583ce90e19a167ae6
#
_cell.length_a   1.000
_cell.length_b   1.000
_cell.length_c   1.000
_cell.angle_alpha   90.00
_cell.angle_beta   90.00
_cell.angle_gamma   90.00
#
_symmetry.space_group_name_H-M   'P 1'
#
loop_
_entity.id
_entity.type
_entity.pdbx_description
1 polymer ?
#
loop_
_entity_poly.entity_id
_entity_poly.type
_entity_poly.pdbx_seq_one_letter_code
_entity_poly.pdbx_strand_id
1 'polypeptide(L)'
;MKLLIIARPFVFHGGVERATAGLLRALVEHGYEVHLLSPGGRQAMPGVTHHSLPLPPLPAAARVLALAAAARLAVARSTWDVVQSHERTLRQDVYRAGEGCHRAYLASLGDHPRARSVYHRIVLALERRVFAGTPAIVAIARRGAAEIASLYSVAPARISVVYNGVDLDRFHPRNRALHRARARAEAGIPAEAFTLLFIGNGFERKGLATLLEALARVPEPARRLIVIGKGDRRPFDAQAARLGVADRLVWLGLRPDVERWYAAADVVALPSRYEPFGNVHLEALASGVPVVASAAAGGAEVIQEGLNGAIVDPRDSAALAAALERLRGQQQGQLAEAARRSAEPFTFAAQVAGFARIYRS
;
A
#
# COMPACT_ATOMS: atom_id res chain seq x y z
N MET A 1 -11.49 24.78 9.32
CA MET A 1 -11.35 23.66 10.28
C MET A 1 -9.88 23.36 10.43
N LYS A 2 -9.39 23.36 11.68
CA LYS A 2 -7.98 23.16 12.02
C LYS A 2 -7.70 21.69 12.35
N LEU A 3 -6.99 21.00 11.45
CA LEU A 3 -6.72 19.57 11.54
C LEU A 3 -5.30 19.32 12.02
N LEU A 4 -5.13 18.46 13.02
CA LEU A 4 -3.83 17.87 13.36
C LEU A 4 -3.76 16.46 12.81
N ILE A 5 -2.83 16.21 11.90
CA ILE A 5 -2.51 14.86 11.40
C ILE A 5 -1.25 14.36 12.07
N ILE A 6 -1.31 13.21 12.73
CA ILE A 6 -0.15 12.56 13.34
C ILE A 6 0.28 11.42 12.42
N ALA A 7 1.48 11.51 11.85
CA ALA A 7 2.00 10.51 10.94
C ALA A 7 3.51 10.32 11.12
N ARG A 8 4.05 9.20 10.59
CA ARG A 8 5.49 8.97 10.54
C ARG A 8 6.19 10.00 9.64
N PRO A 9 7.51 10.16 9.76
CA PRO A 9 8.27 11.07 8.92
C PRO A 9 8.08 10.75 7.44
N PHE A 10 7.97 11.80 6.62
CA PHE A 10 8.00 11.66 5.17
C PHE A 10 9.43 11.40 4.70
N VAL A 11 9.75 10.15 4.51
CA VAL A 11 10.89 9.73 3.72
C VAL A 11 10.27 9.17 2.44
N PHE A 12 10.28 9.92 1.33
CA PHE A 12 9.51 9.64 0.10
C PHE A 12 9.90 8.32 -0.62
N HIS A 13 10.03 7.23 0.12
CA HIS A 13 10.46 5.94 -0.44
C HIS A 13 9.40 4.84 -0.32
N GLY A 14 8.20 5.14 0.20
CA GLY A 14 7.15 4.15 0.41
C GLY A 14 5.78 4.58 -0.12
N GLY A 15 4.91 3.60 -0.40
CA GLY A 15 3.53 3.85 -0.84
C GLY A 15 2.67 4.51 0.24
N VAL A 16 2.95 4.26 1.52
CA VAL A 16 2.22 4.85 2.66
C VAL A 16 2.52 6.35 2.76
N GLU A 17 3.78 6.73 2.64
CA GLU A 17 4.23 8.11 2.71
C GLU A 17 3.66 8.92 1.55
N ARG A 18 3.67 8.37 0.33
CA ARG A 18 3.07 9.01 -0.85
C ARG A 18 1.56 9.19 -0.70
N ALA A 19 0.86 8.18 -0.23
CA ALA A 19 -0.58 8.27 0.01
C ALA A 19 -0.92 9.32 1.08
N THR A 20 -0.12 9.41 2.16
CA THR A 20 -0.29 10.44 3.18
C THR A 20 0.00 11.84 2.61
N ALA A 21 1.07 12.01 1.84
CA ALA A 21 1.38 13.28 1.20
C ALA A 21 0.29 13.76 0.23
N GLY A 22 -0.27 12.84 -0.57
CA GLY A 22 -1.41 13.12 -1.45
C GLY A 22 -2.65 13.56 -0.68
N LEU A 23 -2.98 12.86 0.41
CA LEU A 23 -4.09 13.24 1.28
C LEU A 23 -3.90 14.63 1.90
N LEU A 24 -2.71 14.94 2.44
CA LEU A 24 -2.44 16.24 3.06
C LEU A 24 -2.59 17.38 2.05
N ARG A 25 -2.05 17.21 0.83
CA ARG A 25 -2.22 18.19 -0.25
C ARG A 25 -3.68 18.40 -0.57
N ALA A 26 -4.44 17.33 -0.76
CA ALA A 26 -5.86 17.42 -1.05
C ALA A 26 -6.67 18.07 0.08
N LEU A 27 -6.32 17.84 1.36
CA LEU A 27 -6.95 18.53 2.48
C LEU A 27 -6.71 20.03 2.41
N VAL A 28 -5.48 20.47 2.11
CA VAL A 28 -5.15 21.91 1.92
C VAL A 28 -5.95 22.50 0.75
N GLU A 29 -6.01 21.80 -0.39
CA GLU A 29 -6.78 22.23 -1.57
C GLU A 29 -8.29 22.35 -1.29
N HIS A 30 -8.80 21.58 -0.31
CA HIS A 30 -10.19 21.66 0.14
C HIS A 30 -10.42 22.65 1.29
N GLY A 31 -9.45 23.53 1.58
CA GLY A 31 -9.59 24.63 2.52
C GLY A 31 -9.44 24.26 4.00
N TYR A 32 -8.87 23.11 4.33
CA TYR A 32 -8.51 22.78 5.71
C TYR A 32 -7.20 23.46 6.12
N GLU A 33 -7.12 23.93 7.36
CA GLU A 33 -5.87 24.35 8.00
C GLU A 33 -5.16 23.09 8.50
N VAL A 34 -4.15 22.64 7.76
CA VAL A 34 -3.52 21.34 7.98
C VAL A 34 -2.21 21.48 8.76
N HIS A 35 -2.15 20.84 9.92
CA HIS A 35 -0.96 20.68 10.75
C HIS A 35 -0.51 19.23 10.76
N LEU A 36 0.77 19.00 10.57
CA LEU A 36 1.38 17.67 10.61
C LEU A 36 2.30 17.56 11.82
N LEU A 37 2.03 16.60 12.70
CA LEU A 37 2.92 16.22 13.79
C LEU A 37 3.67 14.93 13.42
N SER A 38 5.00 15.00 13.31
CA SER A 38 5.81 13.82 12.99
C SER A 38 7.17 13.80 13.71
N PRO A 39 7.71 12.61 14.03
CA PRO A 39 9.05 12.48 14.58
C PRO A 39 10.12 12.68 13.48
N GLY A 40 10.79 13.80 13.47
CA GLY A 40 11.90 14.09 12.54
C GLY A 40 11.46 14.22 11.08
N GLY A 41 12.47 14.35 10.17
CA GLY A 41 12.28 14.33 8.72
C GLY A 41 11.49 15.54 8.18
N ARG A 42 12.18 16.54 7.68
CA ARG A 42 11.56 17.77 7.17
C ARG A 42 11.55 17.75 5.64
N GLN A 43 10.45 17.33 5.06
CA GLN A 43 10.14 17.81 3.73
C GLN A 43 8.98 18.80 3.87
N ALA A 44 9.27 20.08 3.56
CA ALA A 44 8.26 21.12 3.57
C ALA A 44 7.18 20.78 2.53
N MET A 45 5.93 20.91 2.93
CA MET A 45 4.78 20.79 2.03
C MET A 45 4.05 22.13 2.01
N PRO A 46 3.79 22.71 0.82
CA PRO A 46 3.02 23.95 0.73
C PRO A 46 1.66 23.82 1.42
N GLY A 47 1.31 24.82 2.24
CA GLY A 47 0.04 24.87 2.96
C GLY A 47 -0.07 23.95 4.19
N VAL A 48 0.98 23.19 4.54
CA VAL A 48 1.01 22.32 5.71
C VAL A 48 1.95 22.89 6.78
N THR A 49 1.42 23.17 7.97
CA THR A 49 2.24 23.58 9.12
C THR A 49 2.84 22.35 9.80
N HIS A 50 4.15 22.24 9.80
CA HIS A 50 4.84 21.07 10.36
C HIS A 50 5.28 21.29 11.81
N HIS A 51 4.86 20.39 12.70
CA HIS A 51 5.30 20.30 14.09
C HIS A 51 6.25 19.12 14.25
N SER A 52 7.49 19.39 14.61
CA SER A 52 8.49 18.36 14.89
C SER A 52 8.27 17.76 16.27
N LEU A 53 8.25 16.44 16.36
CA LEU A 53 8.23 15.68 17.59
C LEU A 53 9.59 15.01 17.79
N PRO A 54 10.55 15.67 18.46
CA PRO A 54 11.88 15.10 18.64
C PRO A 54 11.81 13.85 19.51
N LEU A 55 12.24 12.72 18.96
CA LEU A 55 12.39 11.47 19.68
C LEU A 55 13.89 11.10 19.68
N PRO A 56 14.43 10.69 20.83
CA PRO A 56 15.79 10.17 20.87
C PRO A 56 15.92 8.88 20.05
N PRO A 57 17.12 8.48 19.66
CA PRO A 57 17.34 7.19 19.01
C PRO A 57 17.04 6.07 20.00
N LEU A 58 15.94 5.36 19.79
CA LEU A 58 15.44 4.31 20.66
C LEU A 58 15.28 3.00 19.87
N PRO A 59 15.43 1.84 20.53
CA PRO A 59 15.00 0.57 19.96
C PRO A 59 13.53 0.62 19.52
N ALA A 60 13.16 -0.17 18.51
CA ALA A 60 11.85 -0.09 17.87
C ALA A 60 10.66 -0.15 18.85
N ALA A 61 10.73 -1.03 19.85
CA ALA A 61 9.69 -1.17 20.86
C ALA A 61 9.53 0.08 21.75
N ALA A 62 10.64 0.63 22.23
CA ALA A 62 10.64 1.85 23.05
C ALA A 62 10.22 3.08 22.24
N ARG A 63 10.62 3.14 20.95
CA ARG A 63 10.26 4.23 20.03
C ARG A 63 8.76 4.33 19.80
N VAL A 64 8.05 3.21 19.67
CA VAL A 64 6.59 3.21 19.49
C VAL A 64 5.89 3.75 20.73
N LEU A 65 6.34 3.37 21.94
CA LEU A 65 5.82 3.90 23.21
C LEU A 65 6.12 5.39 23.37
N ALA A 66 7.36 5.79 23.09
CA ALA A 66 7.79 7.19 23.16
C ALA A 66 6.98 8.08 22.21
N LEU A 67 6.72 7.60 20.98
CA LEU A 67 5.86 8.31 20.03
C LEU A 67 4.44 8.48 20.58
N ALA A 68 3.84 7.42 21.10
CA ALA A 68 2.48 7.47 21.64
C ALA A 68 2.35 8.44 22.84
N ALA A 69 3.34 8.44 23.74
CA ALA A 69 3.38 9.34 24.89
C ALA A 69 3.62 10.80 24.50
N ALA A 70 4.63 11.04 23.65
CA ALA A 70 4.99 12.39 23.20
C ALA A 70 3.88 13.03 22.34
N ALA A 71 3.23 12.27 21.46
CA ALA A 71 2.09 12.74 20.70
C ALA A 71 0.91 13.13 21.60
N ARG A 72 0.61 12.33 22.64
CA ARG A 72 -0.44 12.66 23.63
C ARG A 72 -0.17 14.02 24.31
N LEU A 73 1.07 14.28 24.70
CA LEU A 73 1.47 15.55 25.32
C LEU A 73 1.39 16.71 24.32
N ALA A 74 1.83 16.51 23.09
CA ALA A 74 1.80 17.53 22.05
C ALA A 74 0.35 17.93 21.70
N VAL A 75 -0.54 16.96 21.56
CA VAL A 75 -1.98 17.23 21.32
C VAL A 75 -2.61 18.04 22.44
N ALA A 76 -2.19 17.82 23.69
CA ALA A 76 -2.75 18.52 24.86
C ALA A 76 -2.36 20.01 24.96
N ARG A 77 -1.32 20.45 24.20
CA ARG A 77 -0.76 21.81 24.30
C ARG A 77 -1.48 22.84 23.40
N SER A 78 -2.36 22.41 22.53
CA SER A 78 -3.06 23.28 21.60
C SER A 78 -4.49 22.80 21.36
N THR A 79 -5.35 23.69 20.89
CA THR A 79 -6.72 23.36 20.51
C THR A 79 -6.77 22.99 19.03
N TRP A 80 -7.43 21.91 18.73
CA TRP A 80 -7.65 21.36 17.39
C TRP A 80 -9.13 21.11 17.19
N ASP A 81 -9.64 21.35 15.98
CA ASP A 81 -11.00 20.97 15.67
C ASP A 81 -11.11 19.44 15.53
N VAL A 82 -10.08 18.81 14.91
CA VAL A 82 -9.97 17.36 14.80
C VAL A 82 -8.51 16.93 14.89
N VAL A 83 -8.26 15.89 15.66
CA VAL A 83 -6.97 15.17 15.72
C VAL A 83 -7.12 13.82 15.02
N GLN A 84 -6.49 13.67 13.86
CA GLN A 84 -6.43 12.40 13.15
C GLN A 84 -5.05 11.77 13.28
N SER A 85 -4.98 10.52 13.71
CA SER A 85 -3.72 9.78 13.77
C SER A 85 -3.65 8.67 12.73
N HIS A 86 -2.51 8.55 12.08
CA HIS A 86 -2.12 7.41 11.23
C HIS A 86 -1.20 6.44 11.99
N GLU A 87 -0.79 6.84 13.19
CA GLU A 87 0.06 6.04 14.07
C GLU A 87 -0.72 5.60 15.31
N ARG A 88 -0.22 4.59 16.01
CA ARG A 88 -0.86 4.08 17.23
C ARG A 88 -0.59 5.04 18.41
N THR A 89 -1.33 6.14 18.45
CA THR A 89 -1.27 7.16 19.51
C THR A 89 -2.46 7.03 20.48
N LEU A 90 -2.44 7.76 21.60
CA LEU A 90 -3.39 7.52 22.68
C LEU A 90 -4.42 8.66 22.87
N ARG A 91 -4.35 9.70 22.03
CA ARG A 91 -5.28 10.83 22.05
C ARG A 91 -5.51 11.32 20.63
N GLN A 92 -6.60 10.92 20.07
CA GLN A 92 -7.09 11.30 18.74
C GLN A 92 -8.61 11.15 18.67
N ASP A 93 -9.22 11.91 17.78
CA ASP A 93 -10.65 11.82 17.47
C ASP A 93 -10.87 10.76 16.38
N VAL A 94 -9.96 10.73 15.40
CA VAL A 94 -9.99 9.80 14.27
C VAL A 94 -8.70 8.99 14.20
N TYR A 95 -8.81 7.67 14.15
CA TYR A 95 -7.68 6.78 13.87
C TYR A 95 -7.80 6.18 12.48
N ARG A 96 -6.88 6.54 11.58
CA ARG A 96 -6.77 5.91 10.26
C ARG A 96 -5.90 4.67 10.34
N ALA A 97 -6.50 3.50 10.25
CA ALA A 97 -5.83 2.20 10.28
C ALA A 97 -5.12 1.87 8.94
N GLY A 98 -4.21 2.77 8.52
CA GLY A 98 -3.52 2.68 7.23
C GLY A 98 -2.56 1.50 7.10
N GLU A 99 -2.08 0.96 8.22
CA GLU A 99 -1.27 -0.26 8.28
C GLU A 99 -2.10 -1.54 8.48
N GLY A 100 -3.43 -1.41 8.49
CA GLY A 100 -4.36 -2.51 8.78
C GLY A 100 -4.34 -2.92 10.26
N CYS A 101 -4.73 -4.15 10.51
CA CYS A 101 -4.81 -4.76 11.82
C CYS A 101 -3.53 -5.56 12.10
N HIS A 102 -2.74 -5.15 13.09
CA HIS A 102 -1.47 -5.82 13.42
C HIS A 102 -1.67 -7.26 13.89
N ARG A 103 -2.78 -7.53 14.58
CA ARG A 103 -3.15 -8.88 14.99
C ARG A 103 -3.40 -9.79 13.78
N ALA A 104 -4.10 -9.30 12.76
CA ALA A 104 -4.32 -10.03 11.51
C ALA A 104 -3.00 -10.26 10.75
N TYR A 105 -2.13 -9.25 10.70
CA TYR A 105 -0.79 -9.40 10.15
C TYR A 105 -0.01 -10.52 10.85
N LEU A 106 0.01 -10.56 12.17
CA LEU A 106 0.71 -11.62 12.91
C LEU A 106 0.11 -13.00 12.66
N ALA A 107 -1.22 -13.10 12.56
CA ALA A 107 -1.88 -14.36 12.19
C ALA A 107 -1.45 -14.85 10.79
N SER A 108 -1.19 -13.93 9.84
CA SER A 108 -0.70 -14.29 8.50
C SER A 108 0.72 -14.86 8.48
N LEU A 109 1.51 -14.60 9.53
CA LEU A 109 2.86 -15.16 9.70
C LEU A 109 2.84 -16.61 10.23
N GLY A 110 1.72 -17.08 10.77
CA GLY A 110 1.63 -18.38 11.44
C GLY A 110 2.58 -18.46 12.64
N ASP A 111 3.20 -19.61 12.85
CA ASP A 111 4.12 -19.86 13.97
C ASP A 111 5.54 -19.26 13.80
N HIS A 112 5.69 -18.29 12.93
CA HIS A 112 7.00 -17.68 12.68
C HIS A 112 7.56 -17.05 13.99
N PRO A 113 8.81 -17.35 14.40
CA PRO A 113 9.38 -16.88 15.69
C PRO A 113 9.34 -15.35 15.86
N ARG A 114 9.43 -14.59 14.77
CA ARG A 114 9.32 -13.12 14.79
C ARG A 114 7.98 -12.64 15.34
N ALA A 115 6.88 -13.41 15.17
CA ALA A 115 5.56 -13.03 15.68
C ALA A 115 5.50 -12.90 17.22
N ARG A 116 6.44 -13.51 17.95
CA ARG A 116 6.50 -13.54 19.44
C ARG A 116 7.38 -12.45 20.06
N SER A 117 7.89 -11.51 19.27
CA SER A 117 8.81 -10.47 19.77
C SER A 117 8.14 -9.51 20.77
N VAL A 118 8.94 -8.93 21.69
CA VAL A 118 8.49 -7.88 22.63
C VAL A 118 7.89 -6.69 21.88
N TYR A 119 8.47 -6.33 20.74
CA TYR A 119 7.94 -5.29 19.86
C TYR A 119 6.47 -5.54 19.50
N HIS A 120 6.15 -6.73 19.01
CA HIS A 120 4.78 -7.07 18.60
C HIS A 120 3.81 -7.10 19.78
N ARG A 121 4.24 -7.53 20.97
CA ARG A 121 3.42 -7.47 22.20
C ARG A 121 3.04 -6.03 22.56
N ILE A 122 4.00 -5.11 22.47
CA ILE A 122 3.77 -3.67 22.71
C ILE A 122 2.84 -3.09 21.66
N VAL A 123 3.06 -3.38 20.38
CA VAL A 123 2.19 -2.91 19.30
C VAL A 123 0.77 -3.41 19.46
N LEU A 124 0.55 -4.67 19.82
CA LEU A 124 -0.77 -5.23 20.11
C LEU A 124 -1.46 -4.56 21.31
N ALA A 125 -0.70 -4.25 22.37
CA ALA A 125 -1.25 -3.56 23.54
C ALA A 125 -1.68 -2.13 23.20
N LEU A 126 -0.89 -1.41 22.40
CA LEU A 126 -1.26 -0.08 21.91
C LEU A 126 -2.46 -0.15 20.94
N GLU A 127 -2.45 -1.07 20.01
CA GLU A 127 -3.52 -1.25 19.05
C GLU A 127 -4.87 -1.51 19.74
N ARG A 128 -4.89 -2.37 20.78
CA ARG A 128 -6.08 -2.59 21.61
C ARG A 128 -6.58 -1.29 22.24
N ARG A 129 -5.68 -0.48 22.79
CA ARG A 129 -6.05 0.81 23.42
C ARG A 129 -6.57 1.81 22.41
N VAL A 130 -5.95 1.89 21.23
CA VAL A 130 -6.37 2.76 20.13
C VAL A 130 -7.77 2.39 19.66
N PHE A 131 -8.04 1.13 19.38
CA PHE A 131 -9.35 0.69 18.92
C PHE A 131 -10.44 0.81 20.00
N ALA A 132 -10.08 0.61 21.28
CA ALA A 132 -11.02 0.79 22.37
C ALA A 132 -11.37 2.26 22.62
N GLY A 133 -10.35 3.15 22.59
CA GLY A 133 -10.48 4.53 23.05
C GLY A 133 -10.73 5.58 21.97
N THR A 134 -10.60 5.27 20.65
CA THR A 134 -10.80 6.26 19.60
C THR A 134 -12.28 6.30 19.17
N PRO A 135 -12.92 7.48 19.16
CA PRO A 135 -14.34 7.61 18.77
C PRO A 135 -14.61 7.10 17.35
N ALA A 136 -13.85 7.56 16.35
CA ALA A 136 -14.00 7.18 14.96
C ALA A 136 -12.77 6.44 14.42
N ILE A 137 -12.99 5.29 13.81
CA ILE A 137 -11.95 4.46 13.22
C ILE A 137 -12.17 4.42 11.70
N VAL A 138 -11.11 4.71 10.94
CA VAL A 138 -11.14 4.64 9.49
C VAL A 138 -10.29 3.47 9.02
N ALA A 139 -10.95 2.45 8.49
CA ALA A 139 -10.31 1.39 7.73
C ALA A 139 -10.12 1.83 6.26
N ILE A 140 -9.04 1.35 5.63
CA ILE A 140 -8.73 1.68 4.23
C ILE A 140 -9.23 0.64 3.23
N ALA A 141 -9.95 -0.37 3.71
CA ALA A 141 -10.63 -1.42 2.95
C ALA A 141 -11.73 -2.05 3.84
N ARG A 142 -12.76 -2.63 3.23
CA ARG A 142 -13.83 -3.36 3.94
C ARG A 142 -13.28 -4.56 4.71
N ARG A 143 -12.33 -5.27 4.11
CA ARG A 143 -11.60 -6.35 4.78
C ARG A 143 -10.99 -5.87 6.09
N GLY A 144 -10.28 -4.74 6.08
CA GLY A 144 -9.67 -4.16 7.28
C GLY A 144 -10.72 -3.76 8.33
N ALA A 145 -11.87 -3.24 7.90
CA ALA A 145 -12.99 -2.95 8.81
C ALA A 145 -13.53 -4.21 9.48
N ALA A 146 -13.71 -5.30 8.73
CA ALA A 146 -14.14 -6.59 9.26
C ALA A 146 -13.11 -7.19 10.24
N GLU A 147 -11.82 -7.10 9.93
CA GLU A 147 -10.74 -7.54 10.82
C GLU A 147 -10.74 -6.76 12.15
N ILE A 148 -10.90 -5.43 12.11
CA ILE A 148 -10.98 -4.58 13.31
C ILE A 148 -12.20 -4.94 14.13
N ALA A 149 -13.38 -5.04 13.51
CA ALA A 149 -14.62 -5.38 14.21
C ALA A 149 -14.53 -6.74 14.90
N SER A 150 -14.06 -7.77 14.19
CA SER A 150 -14.03 -9.15 14.70
C SER A 150 -12.93 -9.38 15.74
N LEU A 151 -11.69 -8.88 15.48
CA LEU A 151 -10.54 -9.18 16.32
C LEU A 151 -10.47 -8.33 17.58
N TYR A 152 -11.12 -7.15 17.60
CA TYR A 152 -11.09 -6.21 18.70
C TYR A 152 -12.47 -5.87 19.27
N SER A 153 -13.53 -6.52 18.77
CA SER A 153 -14.92 -6.30 19.21
C SER A 153 -15.34 -4.82 19.13
N VAL A 154 -14.87 -4.12 18.10
CA VAL A 154 -15.24 -2.72 17.84
C VAL A 154 -16.62 -2.68 17.20
N ALA A 155 -17.52 -1.85 17.75
CA ALA A 155 -18.84 -1.66 17.20
C ALA A 155 -18.76 -1.14 15.73
N PRO A 156 -19.47 -1.75 14.77
CA PRO A 156 -19.43 -1.35 13.36
C PRO A 156 -19.75 0.14 13.14
N ALA A 157 -20.62 0.74 13.97
CA ALA A 157 -20.97 2.16 13.91
C ALA A 157 -19.76 3.11 14.12
N ARG A 158 -18.69 2.63 14.75
CA ARG A 158 -17.44 3.39 14.95
C ARG A 158 -16.44 3.21 13.82
N ILE A 159 -16.71 2.32 12.86
CA ILE A 159 -15.78 1.99 11.77
C ILE A 159 -16.34 2.50 10.46
N SER A 160 -15.62 3.40 9.83
CA SER A 160 -15.90 3.86 8.47
C SER A 160 -14.84 3.33 7.51
N VAL A 161 -15.23 3.07 6.25
CA VAL A 161 -14.28 2.72 5.20
C VAL A 161 -14.04 3.93 4.32
N VAL A 162 -12.77 4.36 4.25
CA VAL A 162 -12.32 5.41 3.34
C VAL A 162 -11.11 4.89 2.58
N TYR A 163 -11.32 4.55 1.32
CA TYR A 163 -10.26 4.05 0.46
C TYR A 163 -9.17 5.10 0.22
N ASN A 164 -7.97 4.63 -0.08
CA ASN A 164 -6.87 5.51 -0.44
C ASN A 164 -7.13 6.18 -1.79
N GLY A 165 -6.65 7.42 -1.93
CA GLY A 165 -6.62 8.11 -3.21
C GLY A 165 -5.40 7.72 -4.04
N VAL A 166 -5.53 7.88 -5.35
CA VAL A 166 -4.46 7.76 -6.33
C VAL A 166 -4.36 9.04 -7.18
N ASP A 167 -3.15 9.38 -7.58
CA ASP A 167 -2.87 10.51 -8.49
C ASP A 167 -3.11 10.05 -9.94
N LEU A 168 -4.29 10.41 -10.48
CA LEU A 168 -4.73 9.99 -11.81
C LEU A 168 -3.99 10.71 -12.95
N ASP A 169 -3.28 11.81 -12.68
CA ASP A 169 -2.47 12.51 -13.67
C ASP A 169 -1.09 11.90 -13.79
N ARG A 170 -0.49 11.56 -12.66
CA ARG A 170 0.79 10.85 -12.60
C ARG A 170 0.67 9.41 -13.13
N PHE A 171 -0.33 8.68 -12.67
CA PHE A 171 -0.63 7.30 -13.08
C PHE A 171 -1.70 7.33 -14.17
N HIS A 172 -1.26 7.25 -15.43
CA HIS A 172 -2.15 7.43 -16.56
C HIS A 172 -1.75 6.54 -17.75
N PRO A 173 -2.70 5.98 -18.51
CA PRO A 173 -2.39 5.14 -19.68
C PRO A 173 -1.53 5.84 -20.75
N ARG A 174 -1.60 7.18 -20.84
CA ARG A 174 -0.73 7.97 -21.76
C ARG A 174 0.77 7.73 -21.54
N ASN A 175 1.17 7.38 -20.31
CA ASN A 175 2.56 7.06 -19.97
C ASN A 175 3.11 5.89 -20.78
N ARG A 176 2.23 4.99 -21.27
CA ARG A 176 2.63 3.86 -22.12
C ARG A 176 3.29 4.35 -23.42
N ALA A 177 2.68 5.31 -24.10
CA ALA A 177 3.26 5.89 -25.30
C ALA A 177 4.56 6.67 -25.01
N LEU A 178 4.64 7.33 -23.85
CA LEU A 178 5.78 8.19 -23.49
C LEU A 178 7.01 7.41 -23.01
N HIS A 179 6.80 6.29 -22.31
CA HIS A 179 7.86 5.67 -21.51
C HIS A 179 8.13 4.20 -21.81
N ARG A 180 7.17 3.43 -22.39
CA ARG A 180 7.29 1.97 -22.52
C ARG A 180 8.56 1.52 -23.24
N ALA A 181 8.81 2.04 -24.42
CA ALA A 181 9.95 1.61 -25.23
C ALA A 181 11.27 1.89 -24.49
N ARG A 182 11.42 3.10 -23.94
CA ARG A 182 12.63 3.49 -23.22
C ARG A 182 12.83 2.70 -21.93
N ALA A 183 11.77 2.50 -21.13
CA ALA A 183 11.86 1.75 -19.89
C ALA A 183 12.20 0.27 -20.12
N ARG A 184 11.62 -0.33 -21.18
CA ARG A 184 11.97 -1.71 -21.56
C ARG A 184 13.41 -1.83 -22.04
N ALA A 185 13.89 -0.90 -22.88
CA ALA A 185 15.28 -0.88 -23.33
C ALA A 185 16.25 -0.71 -22.14
N GLU A 186 15.96 0.18 -21.18
CA GLU A 186 16.74 0.36 -19.95
C GLU A 186 16.83 -0.93 -19.12
N ALA A 187 15.77 -1.72 -19.12
CA ALA A 187 15.69 -3.00 -18.39
C ALA A 187 16.14 -4.23 -19.21
N GLY A 188 16.60 -4.06 -20.45
CA GLY A 188 16.96 -5.17 -21.32
C GLY A 188 15.79 -6.09 -21.70
N ILE A 189 14.56 -5.55 -21.74
CA ILE A 189 13.33 -6.29 -22.01
C ILE A 189 12.97 -6.16 -23.50
N PRO A 190 12.82 -7.28 -24.23
CA PRO A 190 12.34 -7.25 -25.61
C PRO A 190 10.99 -6.54 -25.77
N ALA A 191 10.79 -5.87 -26.90
CA ALA A 191 9.59 -5.07 -27.13
C ALA A 191 8.30 -5.89 -27.06
N GLU A 192 8.35 -7.14 -27.55
CA GLU A 192 7.23 -8.10 -27.61
C GLU A 192 7.04 -8.93 -26.32
N ALA A 193 8.01 -8.88 -25.39
CA ALA A 193 7.95 -9.69 -24.17
C ALA A 193 6.73 -9.33 -23.30
N PHE A 194 5.99 -10.35 -22.85
CA PHE A 194 4.96 -10.15 -21.84
C PHE A 194 5.60 -9.86 -20.50
N THR A 195 5.41 -8.66 -19.98
CA THR A 195 6.16 -8.13 -18.83
C THR A 195 5.28 -8.03 -17.58
N LEU A 196 5.65 -8.80 -16.57
CA LEU A 196 5.07 -8.74 -15.25
C LEU A 196 5.81 -7.68 -14.43
N LEU A 197 5.06 -6.98 -13.57
CA LEU A 197 5.64 -6.02 -12.64
C LEU A 197 5.24 -6.38 -11.20
N PHE A 198 6.24 -6.49 -10.35
CA PHE A 198 6.11 -6.63 -8.91
C PHE A 198 6.68 -5.38 -8.24
N ILE A 199 5.87 -4.69 -7.43
CA ILE A 199 6.30 -3.50 -6.69
C ILE A 199 5.99 -3.66 -5.21
N GLY A 200 7.02 -3.58 -4.36
CA GLY A 200 6.79 -3.53 -2.93
C GLY A 200 8.02 -3.80 -2.09
N ASN A 201 7.99 -3.30 -0.86
CA ASN A 201 9.01 -3.58 0.16
C ASN A 201 8.63 -4.83 0.96
N GLY A 202 9.64 -5.62 1.35
CA GLY A 202 9.41 -6.87 2.07
C GLY A 202 8.87 -7.97 1.17
N PHE A 203 9.71 -8.45 0.26
CA PHE A 203 9.39 -9.39 -0.81
C PHE A 203 8.68 -10.67 -0.35
N GLU A 204 9.04 -11.19 0.83
CA GLU A 204 8.41 -12.39 1.41
C GLU A 204 6.91 -12.17 1.68
N ARG A 205 6.57 -11.09 2.40
CA ARG A 205 5.19 -10.74 2.73
C ARG A 205 4.36 -10.44 1.46
N LYS A 206 5.00 -9.83 0.47
CA LYS A 206 4.39 -9.49 -0.83
C LYS A 206 4.23 -10.68 -1.77
N GLY A 207 4.74 -11.87 -1.39
CA GLY A 207 4.51 -13.11 -2.12
C GLY A 207 5.41 -13.30 -3.36
N LEU A 208 6.59 -12.68 -3.39
CA LEU A 208 7.50 -12.84 -4.53
C LEU A 208 7.86 -14.31 -4.78
N ALA A 209 7.98 -15.12 -3.73
CA ALA A 209 8.25 -16.56 -3.87
C ALA A 209 7.17 -17.27 -4.70
N THR A 210 5.89 -17.03 -4.40
CA THR A 210 4.75 -17.59 -5.14
C THR A 210 4.74 -17.10 -6.60
N LEU A 211 5.13 -15.83 -6.83
CA LEU A 211 5.21 -15.30 -8.19
C LEU A 211 6.33 -15.94 -9.01
N LEU A 212 7.48 -16.25 -8.40
CA LEU A 212 8.56 -16.99 -9.07
C LEU A 212 8.14 -18.41 -9.44
N GLU A 213 7.42 -19.09 -8.57
CA GLU A 213 6.85 -20.43 -8.87
C GLU A 213 5.82 -20.35 -10.01
N ALA A 214 4.96 -19.32 -10.01
CA ALA A 214 4.02 -19.11 -11.10
C ALA A 214 4.74 -18.81 -12.43
N LEU A 215 5.80 -18.01 -12.41
CA LEU A 215 6.63 -17.73 -13.58
C LEU A 215 7.27 -18.99 -14.16
N ALA A 216 7.72 -19.92 -13.30
CA ALA A 216 8.30 -21.18 -13.73
C ALA A 216 7.28 -22.15 -14.36
N ARG A 217 6.00 -22.08 -13.95
CA ARG A 217 4.92 -22.90 -14.52
C ARG A 217 4.54 -22.48 -15.94
N VAL A 218 5.02 -21.35 -16.37
CA VAL A 218 4.72 -20.82 -17.69
C VAL A 218 5.98 -20.91 -18.55
N PRO A 219 6.09 -21.89 -19.46
CA PRO A 219 7.34 -22.32 -20.10
C PRO A 219 7.85 -21.37 -21.20
N GLU A 220 7.31 -20.18 -21.35
CA GLU A 220 7.66 -19.30 -22.47
C GLU A 220 8.82 -18.35 -22.13
N PRO A 221 9.95 -18.38 -22.87
CA PRO A 221 11.14 -17.57 -22.59
C PRO A 221 10.92 -16.06 -22.81
N ALA A 222 9.86 -15.67 -23.51
CA ALA A 222 9.54 -14.27 -23.79
C ALA A 222 8.93 -13.50 -22.60
N ARG A 223 8.78 -14.12 -21.42
CA ARG A 223 8.25 -13.44 -20.23
C ARG A 223 9.34 -12.87 -19.37
N ARG A 224 9.09 -11.66 -18.87
CA ARG A 224 9.99 -10.95 -17.96
C ARG A 224 9.26 -10.53 -16.71
N LEU A 225 9.96 -10.54 -15.59
CA LEU A 225 9.48 -10.05 -14.32
C LEU A 225 10.36 -8.89 -13.83
N ILE A 226 9.80 -7.70 -13.79
CA ILE A 226 10.43 -6.54 -13.17
C ILE A 226 10.11 -6.56 -11.67
N VAL A 227 11.14 -6.46 -10.84
CA VAL A 227 11.01 -6.37 -9.38
C VAL A 227 11.51 -5.02 -8.90
N ILE A 228 10.60 -4.22 -8.32
CA ILE A 228 10.89 -2.90 -7.74
C ILE A 228 10.62 -2.94 -6.24
N GLY A 229 11.55 -2.42 -5.45
CA GLY A 229 11.40 -2.29 -4.01
C GLY A 229 12.66 -2.62 -3.23
N LYS A 230 12.50 -2.65 -1.90
CA LYS A 230 13.59 -2.95 -0.95
C LYS A 230 13.31 -4.26 -0.22
N GLY A 231 14.32 -5.13 -0.19
CA GLY A 231 14.30 -6.40 0.53
C GLY A 231 15.60 -7.17 0.34
N ASP A 232 15.78 -8.23 1.10
CA ASP A 232 16.86 -9.18 0.84
C ASP A 232 16.48 -10.03 -0.39
N ARG A 233 17.24 -9.87 -1.47
CA ARG A 233 17.00 -10.57 -2.74
C ARG A 233 17.58 -11.97 -2.77
N ARG A 234 18.61 -12.27 -1.94
CA ARG A 234 19.37 -13.53 -1.98
C ARG A 234 18.51 -14.80 -1.95
N PRO A 235 17.48 -14.94 -1.08
CA PRO A 235 16.62 -16.12 -1.08
C PRO A 235 15.85 -16.29 -2.40
N PHE A 236 15.47 -15.17 -3.03
CA PHE A 236 14.70 -15.17 -4.28
C PHE A 236 15.59 -15.41 -5.50
N ASP A 237 16.84 -14.91 -5.50
CA ASP A 237 17.84 -15.26 -6.53
C ASP A 237 18.11 -16.76 -6.51
N ALA A 238 18.30 -17.36 -5.33
CA ALA A 238 18.50 -18.80 -5.19
C ALA A 238 17.26 -19.61 -5.63
N GLN A 239 16.05 -19.12 -5.31
CA GLN A 239 14.82 -19.75 -5.75
C GLN A 239 14.65 -19.65 -7.27
N ALA A 240 14.90 -18.50 -7.86
CA ALA A 240 14.83 -18.31 -9.31
C ALA A 240 15.80 -19.20 -10.09
N ALA A 241 17.02 -19.35 -9.57
CA ALA A 241 18.01 -20.26 -10.15
C ALA A 241 17.52 -21.72 -10.11
N ARG A 242 16.99 -22.19 -8.97
CA ARG A 242 16.44 -23.56 -8.86
C ARG A 242 15.25 -23.80 -9.78
N LEU A 243 14.44 -22.76 -10.02
CA LEU A 243 13.27 -22.82 -10.88
C LEU A 243 13.59 -22.61 -12.37
N GLY A 244 14.84 -22.29 -12.73
CA GLY A 244 15.27 -22.04 -14.10
C GLY A 244 14.68 -20.75 -14.70
N VAL A 245 14.40 -19.72 -13.86
CA VAL A 245 13.80 -18.46 -14.30
C VAL A 245 14.65 -17.23 -13.98
N ALA A 246 15.91 -17.42 -13.55
CA ALA A 246 16.77 -16.33 -13.12
C ALA A 246 17.04 -15.29 -14.24
N ASP A 247 17.15 -15.73 -15.48
CA ASP A 247 17.35 -14.91 -16.67
C ASP A 247 16.12 -14.05 -17.06
N ARG A 248 14.97 -14.37 -16.47
CA ARG A 248 13.71 -13.64 -16.69
C ARG A 248 13.48 -12.50 -15.70
N LEU A 249 14.31 -12.39 -14.66
CA LEU A 249 14.16 -11.40 -13.59
C LEU A 249 14.99 -10.15 -13.85
N VAL A 250 14.37 -9.00 -13.66
CA VAL A 250 15.01 -7.68 -13.72
C VAL A 250 14.81 -6.98 -12.38
N TRP A 251 15.91 -6.87 -11.62
CA TRP A 251 15.91 -6.19 -10.32
C TRP A 251 16.25 -4.71 -10.50
N LEU A 252 15.34 -3.82 -10.13
CA LEU A 252 15.53 -2.37 -10.28
C LEU A 252 15.78 -1.64 -8.95
N GLY A 253 15.65 -2.34 -7.81
CA GLY A 253 15.77 -1.70 -6.50
C GLY A 253 14.65 -0.68 -6.24
N LEU A 254 14.94 0.36 -5.45
CA LEU A 254 14.00 1.44 -5.22
C LEU A 254 13.96 2.40 -6.41
N ARG A 255 12.76 2.71 -6.90
CA ARG A 255 12.54 3.63 -8.01
C ARG A 255 11.60 4.76 -7.60
N PRO A 256 11.97 6.03 -7.76
CA PRO A 256 11.07 7.16 -7.54
C PRO A 256 10.10 7.38 -8.70
N ASP A 257 10.47 6.95 -9.90
CA ASP A 257 9.79 7.10 -11.19
C ASP A 257 8.94 5.86 -11.56
N VAL A 258 8.17 5.35 -10.59
CA VAL A 258 7.41 4.09 -10.75
C VAL A 258 6.38 4.15 -11.89
N GLU A 259 5.85 5.32 -12.23
CA GLU A 259 4.91 5.53 -13.34
C GLU A 259 5.46 5.07 -14.69
N ARG A 260 6.78 5.17 -14.90
CA ARG A 260 7.45 4.65 -16.11
C ARG A 260 7.45 3.12 -16.14
N TRP A 261 7.50 2.48 -14.99
CA TRP A 261 7.56 1.03 -14.88
C TRP A 261 6.18 0.39 -14.99
N TYR A 262 5.12 1.08 -14.57
CA TYR A 262 3.75 0.69 -14.94
C TYR A 262 3.57 0.75 -16.46
N ALA A 263 4.11 1.77 -17.13
CA ALA A 263 4.06 1.88 -18.59
C ALA A 263 4.80 0.73 -19.30
N ALA A 264 5.88 0.20 -18.71
CA ALA A 264 6.64 -0.93 -19.25
C ALA A 264 5.91 -2.28 -19.11
N ALA A 265 5.02 -2.39 -18.12
CA ALA A 265 4.34 -3.63 -17.75
C ALA A 265 3.11 -3.93 -18.62
N ASP A 266 2.73 -5.22 -18.66
CA ASP A 266 1.48 -5.71 -19.23
C ASP A 266 0.52 -6.16 -18.12
N VAL A 267 1.06 -6.55 -16.95
CA VAL A 267 0.27 -6.92 -15.75
C VAL A 267 1.08 -6.63 -14.50
N VAL A 268 0.40 -6.20 -13.44
CA VAL A 268 0.96 -6.15 -12.08
C VAL A 268 0.52 -7.40 -11.33
N ALA A 269 1.46 -8.10 -10.69
CA ALA A 269 1.18 -9.30 -9.91
C ALA A 269 1.67 -9.15 -8.47
N LEU A 270 0.74 -9.19 -7.51
CA LEU A 270 1.01 -9.01 -6.09
C LEU A 270 0.27 -10.06 -5.24
N PRO A 271 0.78 -11.30 -5.19
CA PRO A 271 0.20 -12.36 -4.36
C PRO A 271 0.59 -12.18 -2.88
N SER A 272 0.27 -11.03 -2.30
CA SER A 272 0.63 -10.66 -0.94
C SER A 272 -0.05 -11.57 0.09
N ARG A 273 0.70 -12.11 1.06
CA ARG A 273 0.17 -12.92 2.16
C ARG A 273 -0.69 -12.12 3.14
N TYR A 274 -0.40 -10.85 3.28
CA TYR A 274 -1.18 -9.86 3.99
C TYR A 274 -0.90 -8.47 3.44
N GLU A 275 -1.94 -7.75 3.06
CA GLU A 275 -1.84 -6.39 2.57
C GLU A 275 -3.08 -5.60 2.99
N PRO A 276 -2.97 -4.58 3.84
CA PRO A 276 -4.12 -3.79 4.28
C PRO A 276 -4.94 -3.17 3.15
N PHE A 277 -4.24 -2.66 2.13
CA PHE A 277 -4.84 -2.21 0.87
C PHE A 277 -3.93 -2.51 -0.31
N GLY A 278 -2.73 -1.89 -0.35
CA GLY A 278 -1.79 -1.97 -1.47
C GLY A 278 -2.09 -0.91 -2.52
N ASN A 279 -1.60 0.32 -2.31
CA ASN A 279 -1.78 1.44 -3.25
C ASN A 279 -1.33 1.11 -4.68
N VAL A 280 -0.39 0.19 -4.81
CA VAL A 280 0.10 -0.35 -6.09
C VAL A 280 -1.05 -0.90 -6.96
N HIS A 281 -2.14 -1.43 -6.38
CA HIS A 281 -3.31 -1.85 -7.15
C HIS A 281 -3.97 -0.66 -7.85
N LEU A 282 -4.21 0.44 -7.12
CA LEU A 282 -4.78 1.65 -7.72
C LEU A 282 -3.82 2.34 -8.70
N GLU A 283 -2.53 2.39 -8.38
CA GLU A 283 -1.50 2.95 -9.26
C GLU A 283 -1.43 2.19 -10.59
N ALA A 284 -1.49 0.84 -10.55
CA ALA A 284 -1.54 -0.01 -11.74
C ALA A 284 -2.81 0.23 -12.56
N LEU A 285 -3.98 0.15 -11.92
CA LEU A 285 -5.27 0.36 -12.58
C LEU A 285 -5.36 1.76 -13.18
N ALA A 286 -4.93 2.80 -12.46
CA ALA A 286 -4.88 4.17 -12.96
C ALA A 286 -3.97 4.33 -14.17
N SER A 287 -2.90 3.53 -14.25
CA SER A 287 -1.99 3.46 -15.40
C SER A 287 -2.52 2.61 -16.56
N GLY A 288 -3.72 2.05 -16.45
CA GLY A 288 -4.30 1.13 -17.42
C GLY A 288 -3.64 -0.25 -17.44
N VAL A 289 -3.07 -0.69 -16.30
CA VAL A 289 -2.41 -1.98 -16.19
C VAL A 289 -3.28 -2.91 -15.33
N PRO A 290 -3.73 -4.07 -15.84
CA PRO A 290 -4.50 -5.03 -15.07
C PRO A 290 -3.68 -5.61 -13.92
N VAL A 291 -4.38 -6.07 -12.87
CA VAL A 291 -3.74 -6.53 -11.64
C VAL A 291 -4.15 -7.95 -11.29
N VAL A 292 -3.18 -8.82 -11.01
CA VAL A 292 -3.45 -10.06 -10.27
C VAL A 292 -3.20 -9.78 -8.79
N ALA A 293 -4.28 -9.69 -8.04
CA ALA A 293 -4.29 -9.39 -6.61
C ALA A 293 -4.44 -10.66 -5.77
N SER A 294 -3.97 -10.58 -4.53
CA SER A 294 -4.23 -11.63 -3.53
C SER A 294 -5.59 -11.44 -2.88
N ALA A 295 -6.34 -12.51 -2.66
CA ALA A 295 -7.53 -12.52 -1.80
C ALA A 295 -7.25 -12.06 -0.35
N ALA A 296 -5.98 -12.05 0.08
CA ALA A 296 -5.54 -11.56 1.37
C ALA A 296 -5.17 -10.05 1.36
N ALA A 297 -5.41 -9.34 0.26
CA ALA A 297 -5.17 -7.90 0.12
C ALA A 297 -6.48 -7.12 0.11
N GLY A 298 -6.56 -6.01 0.86
CA GLY A 298 -7.71 -5.10 0.79
C GLY A 298 -7.90 -4.48 -0.59
N GLY A 299 -6.82 -4.32 -1.36
CA GLY A 299 -6.89 -3.85 -2.75
C GLY A 299 -7.55 -4.84 -3.72
N ALA A 300 -7.82 -6.08 -3.33
CA ALA A 300 -8.62 -7.00 -4.13
C ALA A 300 -10.06 -6.48 -4.32
N GLU A 301 -10.55 -5.61 -3.42
CA GLU A 301 -11.90 -5.03 -3.49
C GLU A 301 -12.14 -4.13 -4.71
N VAL A 302 -11.06 -3.64 -5.35
CA VAL A 302 -11.15 -2.83 -6.57
C VAL A 302 -10.92 -3.67 -7.84
N ILE A 303 -10.68 -4.97 -7.70
CA ILE A 303 -10.47 -5.89 -8.82
C ILE A 303 -11.82 -6.51 -9.21
N GLN A 304 -12.11 -6.45 -10.48
CA GLN A 304 -13.24 -7.10 -11.13
C GLN A 304 -12.69 -8.24 -12.00
N GLU A 305 -12.96 -9.47 -11.56
CA GLU A 305 -12.43 -10.69 -12.18
C GLU A 305 -12.71 -10.72 -13.69
N GLY A 306 -11.65 -10.92 -14.49
CA GLY A 306 -11.73 -10.98 -15.95
C GLY A 306 -11.91 -9.65 -16.67
N LEU A 307 -12.16 -8.53 -15.95
CA LEU A 307 -12.37 -7.22 -16.54
C LEU A 307 -11.15 -6.30 -16.39
N ASN A 308 -10.62 -6.17 -15.18
CA ASN A 308 -9.45 -5.34 -14.89
C ASN A 308 -8.33 -6.12 -14.18
N GLY A 309 -8.51 -7.43 -13.98
CA GLY A 309 -7.54 -8.27 -13.30
C GLY A 309 -8.09 -9.62 -12.88
N ALA A 310 -7.44 -10.21 -11.88
CA ALA A 310 -7.82 -11.47 -11.27
C ALA A 310 -7.50 -11.48 -9.77
N ILE A 311 -8.21 -12.32 -9.01
CA ILE A 311 -7.98 -12.52 -7.58
C ILE A 311 -7.56 -13.97 -7.35
N VAL A 312 -6.46 -14.19 -6.62
CA VAL A 312 -5.90 -15.53 -6.37
C VAL A 312 -5.59 -15.73 -4.90
N ASP A 313 -5.54 -16.99 -4.46
CA ASP A 313 -4.95 -17.31 -3.15
C ASP A 313 -3.44 -16.97 -3.19
N PRO A 314 -2.89 -16.28 -2.18
CA PRO A 314 -1.48 -15.88 -2.16
C PRO A 314 -0.47 -17.05 -2.13
N ARG A 315 -0.94 -18.26 -1.88
CA ARG A 315 -0.10 -19.47 -1.82
C ARG A 315 -0.28 -20.38 -3.04
N ASP A 316 -1.24 -20.08 -3.91
CA ASP A 316 -1.52 -20.90 -5.09
C ASP A 316 -0.80 -20.35 -6.33
N SER A 317 0.41 -20.86 -6.56
CA SER A 317 1.22 -20.50 -7.73
C SER A 317 0.62 -21.03 -9.05
N ALA A 318 -0.20 -22.08 -9.01
CA ALA A 318 -0.85 -22.62 -10.21
C ALA A 318 -2.02 -21.72 -10.64
N ALA A 319 -2.89 -21.31 -9.69
CA ALA A 319 -3.94 -20.33 -9.96
C ALA A 319 -3.37 -18.99 -10.42
N LEU A 320 -2.26 -18.55 -9.83
CA LEU A 320 -1.56 -17.32 -10.26
C LEU A 320 -1.07 -17.44 -11.71
N ALA A 321 -0.43 -18.55 -12.08
CA ALA A 321 0.01 -18.81 -13.44
C ALA A 321 -1.16 -18.82 -14.43
N ALA A 322 -2.25 -19.50 -14.10
CA ALA A 322 -3.46 -19.54 -14.93
C ALA A 322 -4.09 -18.16 -15.10
N ALA A 323 -4.13 -17.33 -14.05
CA ALA A 323 -4.62 -15.95 -14.12
C ALA A 323 -3.77 -15.09 -15.05
N LEU A 324 -2.43 -15.20 -14.98
CA LEU A 324 -1.51 -14.50 -15.86
C LEU A 324 -1.72 -14.89 -17.33
N GLU A 325 -1.95 -16.17 -17.62
CA GLU A 325 -2.25 -16.65 -18.96
C GLU A 325 -3.56 -16.13 -19.50
N ARG A 326 -4.63 -16.15 -18.70
CA ARG A 326 -5.91 -15.58 -19.09
C ARG A 326 -5.79 -14.11 -19.47
N LEU A 327 -5.13 -13.30 -18.64
CA LEU A 327 -4.94 -11.87 -18.91
C LEU A 327 -4.08 -11.61 -20.15
N ARG A 328 -3.07 -12.45 -20.40
CA ARG A 328 -2.26 -12.38 -21.63
C ARG A 328 -3.09 -12.63 -22.88
N GLY A 329 -3.99 -13.59 -22.82
CA GLY A 329 -4.84 -13.97 -23.96
C GLY A 329 -5.97 -12.97 -24.27
N GLN A 330 -6.23 -12.00 -23.40
CA GLN A 330 -7.28 -11.01 -23.59
C GLN A 330 -6.80 -9.79 -24.43
N GLN A 331 -7.76 -9.03 -24.96
CA GLN A 331 -7.48 -7.79 -25.69
C GLN A 331 -6.92 -6.72 -24.75
N GLN A 332 -5.64 -6.41 -24.87
CA GLN A 332 -4.92 -5.52 -23.96
C GLN A 332 -5.53 -4.10 -23.92
N GLY A 333 -6.08 -3.60 -25.03
CA GLY A 333 -6.76 -2.30 -25.06
C GLY A 333 -8.01 -2.26 -24.17
N GLN A 334 -8.84 -3.28 -24.21
CA GLN A 334 -10.06 -3.37 -23.39
C GLN A 334 -9.70 -3.52 -21.90
N LEU A 335 -8.70 -4.33 -21.58
CA LEU A 335 -8.18 -4.45 -20.21
C LEU A 335 -7.67 -3.10 -19.68
N ALA A 336 -6.93 -2.36 -20.49
CA ALA A 336 -6.36 -1.07 -20.09
C ALA A 336 -7.45 -0.01 -19.83
N GLU A 337 -8.47 0.05 -20.66
CA GLU A 337 -9.61 0.94 -20.43
C GLU A 337 -10.42 0.55 -19.19
N ALA A 338 -10.69 -0.74 -19.02
CA ALA A 338 -11.42 -1.23 -17.86
C ALA A 338 -10.62 -0.98 -16.56
N ALA A 339 -9.31 -1.22 -16.58
CA ALA A 339 -8.43 -0.90 -15.47
C ALA A 339 -8.50 0.59 -15.12
N ARG A 340 -8.33 1.48 -16.11
CA ARG A 340 -8.40 2.93 -15.89
C ARG A 340 -9.73 3.36 -15.28
N ARG A 341 -10.86 2.96 -15.86
CA ARG A 341 -12.21 3.30 -15.35
C ARG A 341 -12.41 2.83 -13.91
N SER A 342 -11.85 1.68 -13.55
CA SER A 342 -11.96 1.16 -12.17
C SER A 342 -11.22 1.99 -11.14
N ALA A 343 -10.19 2.74 -11.53
CA ALA A 343 -9.41 3.60 -10.63
C ALA A 343 -10.00 5.02 -10.48
N GLU A 344 -10.77 5.50 -11.44
CA GLU A 344 -11.28 6.87 -11.49
C GLU A 344 -12.07 7.32 -10.25
N PRO A 345 -12.87 6.47 -9.58
CA PRO A 345 -13.55 6.85 -8.35
C PRO A 345 -12.62 7.08 -7.14
N PHE A 346 -11.37 6.60 -7.20
CA PHE A 346 -10.44 6.59 -6.07
C PHE A 346 -9.45 7.76 -6.14
N THR A 347 -9.95 8.98 -6.18
CA THR A 347 -9.13 10.19 -6.15
C THR A 347 -8.82 10.63 -4.71
N PHE A 348 -7.78 11.47 -4.53
CA PHE A 348 -7.56 12.12 -3.24
C PHE A 348 -8.73 13.04 -2.83
N ALA A 349 -9.41 13.67 -3.77
CA ALA A 349 -10.61 14.45 -3.51
C ALA A 349 -11.75 13.56 -2.96
N ALA A 350 -11.98 12.39 -3.55
CA ALA A 350 -12.95 11.41 -3.03
C ALA A 350 -12.58 10.93 -1.62
N GLN A 351 -11.29 10.72 -1.36
CA GLN A 351 -10.79 10.37 -0.03
C GLN A 351 -11.06 11.49 0.99
N VAL A 352 -10.80 12.75 0.64
CA VAL A 352 -11.11 13.92 1.49
C VAL A 352 -12.62 14.01 1.75
N ALA A 353 -13.46 13.81 0.74
CA ALA A 353 -14.91 13.80 0.91
C ALA A 353 -15.37 12.70 1.89
N GLY A 354 -14.70 11.54 1.88
CA GLY A 354 -14.92 10.49 2.87
C GLY A 354 -14.58 10.92 4.29
N PHE A 355 -13.42 11.54 4.49
CA PHE A 355 -13.00 12.08 5.79
C PHE A 355 -13.88 13.24 6.26
N ALA A 356 -14.30 14.14 5.36
CA ALA A 356 -15.14 15.30 5.70
C ALA A 356 -16.47 14.90 6.37
N ARG A 357 -17.03 13.75 6.01
CA ARG A 357 -18.23 13.21 6.67
C ARG A 357 -17.95 12.80 8.12
N ILE A 358 -16.77 12.23 8.36
CA ILE A 358 -16.35 11.78 9.70
C ILE A 358 -15.97 12.96 10.59
N TYR A 359 -15.36 14.01 10.04
CA TYR A 359 -14.95 15.20 10.79
C TYR A 359 -16.14 16.07 11.26
N ARG A 360 -17.31 15.86 10.68
CA ARG A 360 -18.55 16.60 11.03
C ARG A 360 -19.48 15.82 11.97
N SER A 361 -19.24 14.52 12.15
CA SER A 361 -19.99 13.66 13.06
C SER A 361 -19.46 13.76 14.49
#